data_fe4e6fc06823e24000c4b8ba206a9e23
#
_entry.id   fe4e6fc06823e24000c4b8ba206a9e23
#
_cell.length_a   1.000
_cell.length_b   1.000
_cell.length_c   1.000
_cell.angle_alpha   90.00
_cell.angle_beta   90.00
_cell.angle_gamma   90.00
#
_symmetry.space_group_name_H-M   'P 1'
#
loop_
_entity.id
_entity.type
_entity.pdbx_description
1 polymer ?
#
loop_
_entity_poly.entity_id
_entity_poly.type
_entity_poly.pdbx_seq_one_letter_code
_entity_poly.pdbx_strand_id
1 'polypeptide(L)'
;MITGASSGFGAACAEKFASHGYDVIITARREDRLTKLKKSLESKYGIKVLSLCFDVQQMDAVNKAIGSIPDAWKKISVLVNNAGLALGRDSFDKASMQDWETMLNTNVHGLLYVSKAVLPLLMAQKKGHIINMGSVAGKEVYEKGNVYCASKFAVDALSKAMRIDLLPHHIKVTSINPGAAETEFSLVRFKGSEDQAAAAYDGYTPLTAEDIANTVYYCASLPEHVCINDLTITCLEQAGTYYFNKE
;
A
#
# COMPACT_ATOMS: atom_id res chain seq x y z
N MET A 1 -6.59 7.50 6.02
CA MET A 1 -5.79 6.53 6.78
C MET A 1 -4.86 5.80 5.83
N ILE A 2 -3.58 5.60 6.21
CA ILE A 2 -2.56 5.00 5.35
C ILE A 2 -1.79 3.96 6.14
N THR A 3 -1.76 2.71 5.66
CA THR A 3 -0.99 1.64 6.28
C THR A 3 0.42 1.53 5.70
N GLY A 4 1.40 1.07 6.50
CA GLY A 4 2.80 0.97 6.08
C GLY A 4 3.45 2.34 5.83
N ALA A 5 3.05 3.37 6.58
CA ALA A 5 3.48 4.76 6.37
C ALA A 5 4.91 5.06 6.86
N SER A 6 5.64 4.09 7.40
CA SER A 6 6.99 4.35 7.94
C SER A 6 8.09 4.46 6.87
N SER A 7 7.78 4.23 5.59
CA SER A 7 8.72 4.35 4.46
C SER A 7 8.01 4.27 3.09
N GLY A 8 8.77 4.48 2.02
CA GLY A 8 8.36 4.24 0.64
C GLY A 8 7.03 4.90 0.26
N PHE A 9 6.19 4.19 -0.46
CA PHE A 9 4.91 4.70 -0.95
C PHE A 9 4.00 5.22 0.17
N GLY A 10 3.96 4.53 1.33
CA GLY A 10 3.10 4.93 2.45
C GLY A 10 3.49 6.28 3.04
N ALA A 11 4.79 6.54 3.22
CA ALA A 11 5.30 7.83 3.69
C ALA A 11 5.03 8.94 2.66
N ALA A 12 5.31 8.67 1.38
CA ALA A 12 5.05 9.63 0.29
C ALA A 12 3.55 9.93 0.14
N CYS A 13 2.67 8.91 0.26
CA CYS A 13 1.22 9.13 0.29
C CYS A 13 0.80 10.02 1.47
N ALA A 14 1.34 9.76 2.68
CA ALA A 14 1.02 10.58 3.85
C ALA A 14 1.43 12.04 3.62
N GLU A 15 2.60 12.29 3.06
CA GLU A 15 3.08 13.62 2.70
C GLU A 15 2.20 14.27 1.63
N LYS A 16 1.84 13.52 0.58
CA LYS A 16 1.00 14.03 -0.50
C LYS A 16 -0.38 14.45 -0.02
N PHE A 17 -1.06 13.63 0.79
CA PHE A 17 -2.35 14.01 1.39
C PHE A 17 -2.21 15.20 2.34
N ALA A 18 -1.17 15.22 3.18
CA ALA A 18 -0.89 16.33 4.10
C ALA A 18 -0.68 17.66 3.36
N SER A 19 0.08 17.66 2.25
CA SER A 19 0.33 18.86 1.43
C SER A 19 -0.93 19.44 0.76
N HIS A 20 -2.01 18.66 0.72
CA HIS A 20 -3.33 19.10 0.23
C HIS A 20 -4.35 19.33 1.37
N GLY A 21 -3.86 19.53 2.62
CA GLY A 21 -4.67 19.90 3.76
C GLY A 21 -5.49 18.80 4.41
N TYR A 22 -5.18 17.51 4.11
CA TYR A 22 -5.83 16.39 4.80
C TYR A 22 -5.18 16.15 6.15
N ASP A 23 -5.99 16.01 7.20
CA ASP A 23 -5.56 15.32 8.42
C ASP A 23 -5.33 13.85 8.11
N VAL A 24 -4.25 13.27 8.62
CA VAL A 24 -3.85 11.90 8.26
C VAL A 24 -3.73 10.96 9.45
N ILE A 25 -4.25 9.73 9.30
CA ILE A 25 -3.97 8.62 10.20
C ILE A 25 -2.88 7.79 9.54
N ILE A 26 -1.71 7.70 10.19
CA ILE A 26 -0.57 6.92 9.69
C ILE A 26 -0.34 5.70 10.57
N THR A 27 -0.11 4.53 9.94
CA THR A 27 0.11 3.31 10.72
C THR A 27 1.31 2.52 10.21
N ALA A 28 2.07 1.93 11.12
CA ALA A 28 3.17 1.03 10.83
C ALA A 28 3.63 0.31 12.12
N ARG A 29 4.64 -0.57 12.00
CA ARG A 29 5.27 -1.28 13.11
C ARG A 29 6.40 -0.50 13.78
N ARG A 30 7.01 0.45 13.07
CA ARG A 30 8.19 1.23 13.51
C ARG A 30 7.72 2.54 14.11
N GLU A 31 7.56 2.57 15.43
CA GLU A 31 7.00 3.71 16.17
C GLU A 31 7.89 4.96 16.08
N ASP A 32 9.21 4.78 16.12
CA ASP A 32 10.18 5.86 15.97
C ASP A 32 10.03 6.61 14.65
N ARG A 33 9.82 5.87 13.55
CA ARG A 33 9.60 6.42 12.22
C ARG A 33 8.23 7.10 12.09
N LEU A 34 7.19 6.53 12.68
CA LEU A 34 5.87 7.17 12.72
C LEU A 34 5.93 8.50 13.49
N THR A 35 6.63 8.52 14.62
CA THR A 35 6.82 9.74 15.43
C THR A 35 7.56 10.83 14.65
N LYS A 36 8.62 10.47 13.93
CA LYS A 36 9.37 11.42 13.08
C LYS A 36 8.49 11.96 11.95
N LEU A 37 7.80 11.07 11.24
CA LEU A 37 6.90 11.45 10.14
C LEU A 37 5.77 12.35 10.63
N LYS A 38 5.12 12.01 11.74
CA LYS A 38 4.08 12.84 12.37
C LYS A 38 4.59 14.26 12.62
N LYS A 39 5.71 14.42 13.33
CA LYS A 39 6.29 15.74 13.63
C LYS A 39 6.60 16.53 12.36
N SER A 40 7.15 15.87 11.35
CA SER A 40 7.46 16.49 10.05
C SER A 40 6.22 17.01 9.36
N LEU A 41 5.16 16.18 9.24
CA LEU A 41 3.93 16.54 8.55
C LEU A 41 3.18 17.67 9.28
N GLU A 42 3.06 17.59 10.61
CA GLU A 42 2.41 18.61 11.41
C GLU A 42 3.15 19.97 11.31
N SER A 43 4.48 19.95 11.37
CA SER A 43 5.31 21.16 11.26
C SER A 43 5.29 21.78 9.86
N LYS A 44 5.32 20.94 8.81
CA LYS A 44 5.46 21.40 7.41
C LYS A 44 4.13 21.89 6.83
N TYR A 45 3.02 21.24 7.20
CA TYR A 45 1.74 21.45 6.55
C TYR A 45 0.63 21.98 7.48
N GLY A 46 0.88 22.08 8.79
CA GLY A 46 -0.10 22.61 9.77
C GLY A 46 -1.34 21.72 9.96
N ILE A 47 -1.30 20.47 9.51
CA ILE A 47 -2.39 19.50 9.63
C ILE A 47 -2.23 18.71 10.95
N LYS A 48 -3.27 17.93 11.29
CA LYS A 48 -3.20 17.00 12.42
C LYS A 48 -2.81 15.60 11.94
N VAL A 49 -2.01 14.89 12.75
CA VAL A 49 -1.59 13.51 12.45
C VAL A 49 -1.90 12.60 13.64
N LEU A 50 -2.68 11.56 13.41
CA LEU A 50 -2.87 10.45 14.34
C LEU A 50 -1.94 9.31 13.94
N SER A 51 -1.02 8.90 14.81
CA SER A 51 -0.15 7.75 14.59
C SER A 51 -0.63 6.54 15.39
N LEU A 52 -0.76 5.38 14.73
CA LEU A 52 -1.15 4.12 15.36
C LEU A 52 -0.07 3.07 15.06
N CYS A 53 0.62 2.62 16.13
CA CYS A 53 1.67 1.61 16.00
C CYS A 53 1.09 0.21 16.18
N PHE A 54 1.06 -0.59 15.11
CA PHE A 54 0.65 -2.00 15.15
C PHE A 54 1.18 -2.77 13.93
N ASP A 55 1.17 -4.10 14.06
CA ASP A 55 1.44 -5.00 12.94
C ASP A 55 0.12 -5.41 12.27
N VAL A 56 0.00 -5.18 10.98
CA VAL A 56 -1.19 -5.57 10.19
C VAL A 56 -1.40 -7.09 10.15
N GLN A 57 -0.36 -7.89 10.41
CA GLN A 57 -0.46 -9.34 10.49
C GLN A 57 -1.25 -9.84 11.71
N GLN A 58 -1.45 -8.99 12.72
CA GLN A 58 -2.08 -9.34 13.99
C GLN A 58 -3.50 -8.77 14.07
N MET A 59 -4.50 -9.61 13.80
CA MET A 59 -5.92 -9.19 13.74
C MET A 59 -6.36 -8.45 15.02
N ASP A 60 -5.99 -8.97 16.19
CA ASP A 60 -6.38 -8.36 17.48
C ASP A 60 -5.73 -6.99 17.68
N ALA A 61 -4.45 -6.83 17.24
CA ALA A 61 -3.77 -5.55 17.29
C ALA A 61 -4.43 -4.52 16.34
N VAL A 62 -4.83 -4.95 15.14
CA VAL A 62 -5.59 -4.13 14.20
C VAL A 62 -6.91 -3.69 14.82
N ASN A 63 -7.71 -4.63 15.32
CA ASN A 63 -9.02 -4.34 15.92
C ASN A 63 -8.91 -3.39 17.12
N LYS A 64 -7.93 -3.62 17.99
CA LYS A 64 -7.66 -2.76 19.15
C LYS A 64 -7.28 -1.34 18.71
N ALA A 65 -6.37 -1.21 17.73
CA ALA A 65 -5.91 0.09 17.25
C ALA A 65 -7.03 0.87 16.55
N ILE A 66 -7.81 0.23 15.67
CA ILE A 66 -8.92 0.89 14.99
C ILE A 66 -10.05 1.23 15.97
N GLY A 67 -10.35 0.33 16.93
CA GLY A 67 -11.32 0.59 17.99
C GLY A 67 -10.94 1.74 18.93
N SER A 68 -9.65 2.05 19.06
CA SER A 68 -9.16 3.16 19.89
C SER A 68 -9.13 4.52 19.18
N ILE A 69 -9.53 4.59 17.90
CA ILE A 69 -9.57 5.85 17.14
C ILE A 69 -10.55 6.82 17.82
N PRO A 70 -10.10 8.02 18.23
CA PRO A 70 -10.98 9.03 18.83
C PRO A 70 -12.10 9.46 17.88
N ASP A 71 -13.25 9.85 18.41
CA ASP A 71 -14.44 10.21 17.62
C ASP A 71 -14.16 11.30 16.56
N ALA A 72 -13.33 12.27 16.90
CA ALA A 72 -12.91 13.31 15.95
C ALA A 72 -12.19 12.78 14.71
N TRP A 73 -11.65 11.54 14.75
CA TRP A 73 -10.91 10.90 13.67
C TRP A 73 -11.68 9.80 12.93
N LYS A 74 -12.90 9.47 13.39
CA LYS A 74 -13.70 8.38 12.82
C LYS A 74 -14.24 8.68 11.41
N LYS A 75 -14.23 9.95 10.98
CA LYS A 75 -14.67 10.34 9.63
C LYS A 75 -13.56 10.12 8.61
N ILE A 76 -13.21 8.85 8.37
CA ILE A 76 -12.19 8.46 7.39
C ILE A 76 -12.78 8.55 5.98
N SER A 77 -12.23 9.41 5.12
CA SER A 77 -12.66 9.54 3.72
C SER A 77 -11.92 8.58 2.77
N VAL A 78 -10.64 8.30 3.06
CA VAL A 78 -9.79 7.43 2.23
C VAL A 78 -9.02 6.46 3.11
N LEU A 79 -9.05 5.17 2.75
CA LEU A 79 -8.18 4.13 3.28
C LEU A 79 -7.18 3.70 2.20
N VAL A 80 -5.89 3.88 2.45
CA VAL A 80 -4.82 3.36 1.58
C VAL A 80 -4.22 2.12 2.24
N ASN A 81 -4.56 0.94 1.73
CA ASN A 81 -3.97 -0.33 2.10
C ASN A 81 -2.63 -0.48 1.37
N ASN A 82 -1.59 0.13 1.93
CA ASN A 82 -0.26 0.14 1.35
C ASN A 82 0.70 -0.85 2.04
N ALA A 83 0.46 -1.21 3.30
CA ALA A 83 1.31 -2.17 4.00
C ALA A 83 1.49 -3.46 3.18
N GLY A 84 2.71 -3.76 2.82
CA GLY A 84 3.06 -4.91 1.99
C GLY A 84 4.56 -5.06 1.84
N LEU A 85 5.01 -6.27 1.48
CA LEU A 85 6.41 -6.58 1.27
C LEU A 85 6.58 -7.75 0.28
N ALA A 86 7.80 -7.90 -0.23
CA ALA A 86 8.29 -9.14 -0.82
C ALA A 86 9.52 -9.61 -0.03
N LEU A 87 9.71 -10.93 0.04
CA LEU A 87 10.87 -11.55 0.67
C LEU A 87 11.44 -12.62 -0.25
N GLY A 88 12.75 -12.56 -0.48
CA GLY A 88 13.49 -13.48 -1.31
C GLY A 88 13.17 -13.36 -2.82
N ARG A 89 14.00 -14.01 -3.60
CA ARG A 89 13.85 -14.20 -5.05
C ARG A 89 14.44 -15.54 -5.44
N ASP A 90 13.94 -16.60 -4.82
CA ASP A 90 14.40 -17.97 -5.01
C ASP A 90 13.44 -18.75 -5.90
N SER A 91 13.92 -19.81 -6.54
CA SER A 91 13.06 -20.78 -7.23
C SER A 91 12.12 -21.47 -6.24
N PHE A 92 11.00 -21.99 -6.73
CA PHE A 92 9.93 -22.54 -5.89
C PHE A 92 10.42 -23.64 -4.94
N ASP A 93 11.35 -24.47 -5.38
CA ASP A 93 11.96 -25.57 -4.63
C ASP A 93 12.93 -25.11 -3.52
N LYS A 94 13.44 -23.87 -3.60
CA LYS A 94 14.44 -23.33 -2.67
C LYS A 94 13.91 -22.22 -1.78
N ALA A 95 12.73 -21.70 -2.09
CA ALA A 95 12.15 -20.57 -1.37
C ALA A 95 11.75 -20.95 0.07
N SER A 96 11.89 -19.99 0.99
CA SER A 96 11.57 -20.16 2.40
C SER A 96 10.07 -20.15 2.66
N MET A 97 9.54 -21.16 3.36
CA MET A 97 8.16 -21.17 3.84
C MET A 97 7.86 -19.98 4.77
N GLN A 98 8.79 -19.60 5.64
CA GLN A 98 8.65 -18.45 6.52
C GLN A 98 8.50 -17.14 5.76
N ASP A 99 9.24 -16.97 4.65
CA ASP A 99 9.09 -15.80 3.78
C ASP A 99 7.71 -15.79 3.11
N TRP A 100 7.22 -16.95 2.67
CA TRP A 100 5.91 -17.12 2.08
C TRP A 100 4.78 -16.77 3.03
N GLU A 101 4.82 -17.33 4.25
CA GLU A 101 3.85 -17.02 5.29
C GLU A 101 3.85 -15.52 5.63
N THR A 102 5.03 -14.93 5.75
CA THR A 102 5.16 -13.49 6.03
C THR A 102 4.55 -12.64 4.91
N MET A 103 4.77 -13.01 3.63
CA MET A 103 4.17 -12.32 2.49
C MET A 103 2.65 -12.44 2.48
N LEU A 104 2.09 -13.64 2.69
CA LEU A 104 0.64 -13.85 2.75
C LEU A 104 0.01 -13.12 3.94
N ASN A 105 0.62 -13.23 5.11
CA ASN A 105 0.11 -12.58 6.32
C ASN A 105 0.14 -11.05 6.22
N THR A 106 1.15 -10.46 5.56
CA THR A 106 1.22 -9.01 5.38
C THR A 106 0.32 -8.54 4.24
N ASN A 107 0.52 -9.12 3.03
CA ASN A 107 -0.07 -8.56 1.81
C ASN A 107 -1.55 -8.91 1.65
N VAL A 108 -1.98 -10.06 2.19
CA VAL A 108 -3.37 -10.55 2.06
C VAL A 108 -4.13 -10.40 3.38
N HIS A 109 -3.72 -11.11 4.43
CA HIS A 109 -4.43 -11.06 5.70
C HIS A 109 -4.41 -9.66 6.31
N GLY A 110 -3.27 -8.95 6.26
CA GLY A 110 -3.17 -7.58 6.75
C GLY A 110 -4.12 -6.61 6.04
N LEU A 111 -4.23 -6.71 4.71
CA LEU A 111 -5.21 -5.93 3.95
C LEU A 111 -6.64 -6.26 4.37
N LEU A 112 -6.98 -7.54 4.53
CA LEU A 112 -8.30 -7.98 4.96
C LEU A 112 -8.65 -7.49 6.37
N TYR A 113 -7.73 -7.64 7.33
CA TYR A 113 -7.96 -7.23 8.72
C TYR A 113 -8.19 -5.72 8.83
N VAL A 114 -7.32 -4.92 8.20
CA VAL A 114 -7.47 -3.46 8.22
C VAL A 114 -8.75 -3.03 7.51
N SER A 115 -9.02 -3.56 6.31
CA SER A 115 -10.23 -3.22 5.57
C SER A 115 -11.49 -3.57 6.37
N LYS A 116 -11.55 -4.76 6.95
CA LYS A 116 -12.70 -5.22 7.75
C LYS A 116 -12.92 -4.35 8.99
N ALA A 117 -11.84 -3.93 9.67
CA ALA A 117 -11.93 -3.09 10.86
C ALA A 117 -12.34 -1.64 10.54
N VAL A 118 -11.90 -1.09 9.41
CA VAL A 118 -12.21 0.30 8.99
C VAL A 118 -13.58 0.40 8.31
N LEU A 119 -14.04 -0.67 7.67
CA LEU A 119 -15.27 -0.69 6.87
C LEU A 119 -16.51 -0.16 7.60
N PRO A 120 -16.79 -0.47 8.88
CA PRO A 120 -17.93 0.11 9.60
C PRO A 120 -17.89 1.64 9.65
N LEU A 121 -16.70 2.26 9.75
CA LEU A 121 -16.53 3.70 9.77
C LEU A 121 -16.85 4.34 8.41
N LEU A 122 -16.49 3.67 7.31
CA LEU A 122 -16.82 4.12 5.95
C LEU A 122 -18.32 3.94 5.67
N MET A 123 -18.89 2.80 6.02
CA MET A 123 -20.31 2.49 5.82
C MET A 123 -21.22 3.46 6.58
N ALA A 124 -20.87 3.83 7.81
CA ALA A 124 -21.62 4.80 8.61
C ALA A 124 -21.71 6.18 7.93
N GLN A 125 -20.74 6.53 7.09
CA GLN A 125 -20.73 7.79 6.33
C GLN A 125 -21.45 7.67 4.98
N LYS A 126 -21.77 6.44 4.53
CA LYS A 126 -22.27 6.16 3.17
C LYS A 126 -21.38 6.76 2.09
N LYS A 127 -20.09 6.80 2.35
CA LYS A 127 -19.09 7.47 1.52
C LYS A 127 -17.70 7.01 1.93
N GLY A 128 -16.85 6.76 0.95
CA GLY A 128 -15.45 6.42 1.21
C GLY A 128 -14.72 5.93 -0.02
N HIS A 129 -13.40 5.84 0.10
CA HIS A 129 -12.58 5.29 -0.96
C HIS A 129 -11.51 4.36 -0.36
N ILE A 130 -11.52 3.10 -0.74
CA ILE A 130 -10.48 2.13 -0.41
C ILE A 130 -9.53 2.06 -1.60
N ILE A 131 -8.25 2.32 -1.38
CA ILE A 131 -7.19 2.20 -2.38
C ILE A 131 -6.25 1.09 -1.94
N ASN A 132 -6.21 0.02 -2.72
CA ASN A 132 -5.37 -1.14 -2.45
C ASN A 132 -4.09 -1.06 -3.29
N MET A 133 -2.92 -1.21 -2.66
CA MET A 133 -1.64 -1.25 -3.35
C MET A 133 -1.41 -2.66 -3.93
N GLY A 134 -1.74 -2.79 -5.21
CA GLY A 134 -1.47 -3.96 -6.03
C GLY A 134 -0.02 -4.03 -6.49
N SER A 135 0.19 -4.52 -7.70
CA SER A 135 1.47 -4.55 -8.43
C SER A 135 1.22 -5.10 -9.85
N VAL A 136 2.10 -4.82 -10.80
CA VAL A 136 2.18 -5.58 -12.06
C VAL A 136 2.32 -7.09 -11.80
N ALA A 137 2.95 -7.47 -10.69
CA ALA A 137 3.04 -8.86 -10.20
C ALA A 137 1.69 -9.49 -9.83
N GLY A 138 0.62 -8.70 -9.74
CA GLY A 138 -0.77 -9.18 -9.60
C GLY A 138 -1.51 -9.31 -10.93
N LYS A 139 -0.86 -8.99 -12.04
CA LYS A 139 -1.37 -9.10 -13.41
C LYS A 139 -0.63 -10.17 -14.20
N GLU A 140 0.67 -10.31 -13.96
CA GLU A 140 1.54 -11.26 -14.61
C GLU A 140 2.46 -11.93 -13.60
N VAL A 141 2.73 -13.23 -13.80
CA VAL A 141 3.69 -13.98 -12.99
C VAL A 141 5.07 -13.89 -13.62
N TYR A 142 6.11 -13.69 -12.81
CA TYR A 142 7.50 -13.70 -13.25
C TYR A 142 8.32 -14.76 -12.53
N GLU A 143 9.44 -15.15 -13.14
CA GLU A 143 10.36 -16.15 -12.59
C GLU A 143 10.83 -15.77 -11.18
N LYS A 144 10.75 -16.72 -10.23
CA LYS A 144 11.07 -16.53 -8.82
C LYS A 144 10.17 -15.51 -8.08
N GLY A 145 9.01 -15.18 -8.68
CA GLY A 145 8.01 -14.31 -8.08
C GLY A 145 7.03 -15.05 -7.16
N ASN A 146 6.86 -16.36 -7.39
CA ASN A 146 6.03 -17.33 -6.66
C ASN A 146 4.95 -16.73 -5.73
N VAL A 147 5.09 -16.81 -4.40
CA VAL A 147 4.07 -16.35 -3.45
C VAL A 147 3.91 -14.83 -3.42
N TYR A 148 4.93 -14.04 -3.76
CA TYR A 148 4.71 -12.61 -3.95
C TYR A 148 3.68 -12.33 -5.05
N CYS A 149 3.84 -12.96 -6.23
CA CYS A 149 2.85 -12.85 -7.30
C CYS A 149 1.48 -13.34 -6.83
N ALA A 150 1.41 -14.52 -6.21
CA ALA A 150 0.14 -15.06 -5.68
C ALA A 150 -0.55 -14.09 -4.72
N SER A 151 0.21 -13.45 -3.81
CA SER A 151 -0.34 -12.46 -2.88
C SER A 151 -0.89 -11.22 -3.59
N LYS A 152 -0.24 -10.78 -4.68
CA LYS A 152 -0.69 -9.62 -5.46
C LYS A 152 -1.87 -9.95 -6.39
N PHE A 153 -1.95 -11.18 -6.92
CA PHE A 153 -3.16 -11.68 -7.57
C PHE A 153 -4.34 -11.75 -6.59
N ALA A 154 -4.10 -12.17 -5.34
CA ALA A 154 -5.12 -12.14 -4.30
C ALA A 154 -5.61 -10.71 -4.02
N VAL A 155 -4.71 -9.73 -3.93
CA VAL A 155 -5.08 -8.30 -3.77
C VAL A 155 -5.93 -7.80 -4.94
N ASP A 156 -5.61 -8.19 -6.18
CA ASP A 156 -6.39 -7.85 -7.37
C ASP A 156 -7.81 -8.43 -7.29
N ALA A 157 -7.91 -9.72 -6.99
CA ALA A 157 -9.21 -10.40 -6.84
C ALA A 157 -10.04 -9.79 -5.70
N LEU A 158 -9.43 -9.54 -4.54
CA LEU A 158 -10.09 -8.90 -3.39
C LEU A 158 -10.57 -7.49 -3.71
N SER A 159 -9.78 -6.71 -4.47
CA SER A 159 -10.18 -5.36 -4.89
C SER A 159 -11.42 -5.40 -5.78
N LYS A 160 -11.51 -6.38 -6.68
CA LYS A 160 -12.69 -6.60 -7.54
C LYS A 160 -13.91 -7.03 -6.71
N ALA A 161 -13.73 -7.96 -5.78
CA ALA A 161 -14.81 -8.43 -4.88
C ALA A 161 -15.33 -7.30 -3.99
N MET A 162 -14.43 -6.56 -3.32
CA MET A 162 -14.79 -5.39 -2.51
C MET A 162 -15.59 -4.37 -3.31
N ARG A 163 -15.25 -4.13 -4.57
CA ARG A 163 -15.95 -3.16 -5.42
C ARG A 163 -17.39 -3.55 -5.66
N ILE A 164 -17.66 -4.85 -5.85
CA ILE A 164 -19.02 -5.38 -6.03
C ILE A 164 -19.79 -5.27 -4.71
N ASP A 165 -19.22 -5.78 -3.62
CA ASP A 165 -19.91 -5.89 -2.34
C ASP A 165 -20.17 -4.53 -1.66
N LEU A 166 -19.30 -3.53 -1.93
CA LEU A 166 -19.39 -2.21 -1.30
C LEU A 166 -20.13 -1.18 -2.15
N LEU A 167 -20.54 -1.54 -3.36
CA LEU A 167 -21.31 -0.67 -4.26
C LEU A 167 -22.59 -0.12 -3.60
N PRO A 168 -23.40 -0.92 -2.89
CA PRO A 168 -24.61 -0.41 -2.21
C PRO A 168 -24.32 0.59 -1.09
N HIS A 169 -23.07 0.66 -0.63
CA HIS A 169 -22.63 1.56 0.44
C HIS A 169 -21.96 2.84 -0.09
N HIS A 170 -21.93 3.06 -1.41
CA HIS A 170 -21.27 4.19 -2.08
C HIS A 170 -19.77 4.30 -1.73
N ILE A 171 -19.10 3.16 -1.54
CA ILE A 171 -17.66 3.09 -1.27
C ILE A 171 -16.92 2.73 -2.56
N LYS A 172 -16.02 3.62 -2.99
CA LYS A 172 -15.14 3.38 -4.13
C LYS A 172 -14.03 2.42 -3.75
N VAL A 173 -13.60 1.57 -4.69
CA VAL A 173 -12.44 0.68 -4.51
C VAL A 173 -11.55 0.75 -5.74
N THR A 174 -10.31 1.18 -5.54
CA THR A 174 -9.28 1.28 -6.58
C THR A 174 -8.14 0.32 -6.28
N SER A 175 -7.67 -0.42 -7.29
CA SER A 175 -6.38 -1.12 -7.25
C SER A 175 -5.36 -0.29 -8.02
N ILE A 176 -4.25 0.08 -7.39
CA ILE A 176 -3.10 0.71 -8.04
C ILE A 176 -2.00 -0.32 -8.15
N ASN A 177 -1.50 -0.56 -9.37
CA ASN A 177 -0.59 -1.64 -9.69
C ASN A 177 0.75 -1.08 -10.22
N PRO A 178 1.68 -0.72 -9.31
CA PRO A 178 2.98 -0.22 -9.69
C PRO A 178 3.84 -1.30 -10.36
N GLY A 179 4.65 -0.86 -11.33
CA GLY A 179 5.81 -1.57 -11.83
C GLY A 179 7.02 -1.42 -10.91
N ALA A 180 8.21 -1.42 -11.54
CA ALA A 180 9.46 -1.24 -10.84
C ALA A 180 9.55 0.17 -10.25
N ALA A 181 9.69 0.25 -8.93
CA ALA A 181 9.80 1.51 -8.21
C ALA A 181 10.89 1.43 -7.14
N GLU A 182 11.76 2.42 -7.11
CA GLU A 182 12.86 2.48 -6.17
C GLU A 182 12.39 2.98 -4.80
N THR A 183 12.48 2.10 -3.81
CA THR A 183 12.14 2.38 -2.41
C THR A 183 12.90 1.40 -1.49
N GLU A 184 12.69 1.49 -0.17
CA GLU A 184 13.19 0.45 0.78
C GLU A 184 12.65 -0.97 0.47
N PHE A 185 11.69 -1.12 -0.46
CA PHE A 185 11.08 -2.41 -0.81
C PHE A 185 12.12 -3.44 -1.30
N SER A 186 13.03 -3.02 -2.20
CA SER A 186 14.09 -3.91 -2.71
C SER A 186 15.06 -4.29 -1.60
N LEU A 187 15.42 -3.37 -0.72
CA LEU A 187 16.28 -3.67 0.42
C LEU A 187 15.62 -4.72 1.36
N VAL A 188 14.33 -4.59 1.64
CA VAL A 188 13.56 -5.57 2.42
C VAL A 188 13.49 -6.91 1.68
N ARG A 189 13.21 -6.90 0.38
CA ARG A 189 13.13 -8.09 -0.46
C ARG A 189 14.42 -8.91 -0.43
N PHE A 190 15.55 -8.25 -0.53
CA PHE A 190 16.87 -8.86 -0.54
C PHE A 190 17.51 -8.94 0.85
N LYS A 191 16.70 -8.86 1.92
CA LYS A 191 17.11 -9.06 3.33
C LYS A 191 18.31 -8.21 3.75
N GLY A 192 18.36 -6.95 3.25
CA GLY A 192 19.40 -5.97 3.57
C GLY A 192 20.60 -5.94 2.62
N SER A 193 20.60 -6.75 1.54
CA SER A 193 21.65 -6.69 0.52
C SER A 193 21.47 -5.43 -0.34
N GLU A 194 22.31 -4.42 -0.12
CA GLU A 194 22.30 -3.16 -0.88
C GLU A 194 22.66 -3.39 -2.36
N ASP A 195 23.65 -4.27 -2.64
CA ASP A 195 24.08 -4.58 -4.00
C ASP A 195 22.94 -5.20 -4.83
N GLN A 196 22.20 -6.17 -4.25
CA GLN A 196 21.07 -6.78 -4.95
C GLN A 196 19.89 -5.82 -5.10
N ALA A 197 19.70 -4.93 -4.12
CA ALA A 197 18.66 -3.92 -4.18
C ALA A 197 18.94 -2.88 -5.28
N ALA A 198 20.19 -2.43 -5.42
CA ALA A 198 20.64 -1.50 -6.46
C ALA A 198 20.54 -2.16 -7.85
N ALA A 199 21.10 -3.38 -8.00
CA ALA A 199 21.08 -4.11 -9.27
C ALA A 199 19.67 -4.39 -9.84
N ALA A 200 18.64 -4.29 -9.00
CA ALA A 200 17.26 -4.44 -9.46
C ALA A 200 16.84 -3.32 -10.44
N TYR A 201 17.53 -2.18 -10.41
CA TYR A 201 17.20 -0.98 -11.19
C TYR A 201 18.25 -0.64 -12.26
N ASP A 202 19.23 -1.49 -12.48
CA ASP A 202 20.28 -1.24 -13.46
C ASP A 202 19.72 -1.10 -14.88
N GLY A 203 20.15 -0.04 -15.58
CA GLY A 203 19.87 0.21 -16.99
C GLY A 203 18.48 0.79 -17.28
N TYR A 204 17.77 1.35 -16.28
CA TYR A 204 16.54 2.12 -16.51
C TYR A 204 16.21 3.03 -15.33
N THR A 205 15.35 4.03 -15.55
CA THR A 205 14.88 4.94 -14.50
C THR A 205 13.60 4.40 -13.87
N PRO A 206 13.65 3.88 -12.61
CA PRO A 206 12.46 3.33 -11.95
C PRO A 206 11.49 4.44 -11.54
N LEU A 207 10.23 4.05 -11.28
CA LEU A 207 9.28 4.93 -10.59
C LEU A 207 9.80 5.30 -9.20
N THR A 208 9.42 6.47 -8.74
CA THR A 208 9.67 6.95 -7.37
C THR A 208 8.47 6.73 -6.46
N ALA A 209 8.67 6.86 -5.16
CA ALA A 209 7.57 6.85 -4.20
C ALA A 209 6.60 8.03 -4.42
N GLU A 210 7.10 9.16 -4.92
CA GLU A 210 6.30 10.34 -5.23
C GLU A 210 5.38 10.11 -6.43
N ASP A 211 5.84 9.43 -7.49
CA ASP A 211 4.99 9.09 -8.65
C ASP A 211 3.77 8.27 -8.22
N ILE A 212 3.99 7.31 -7.32
CA ILE A 212 2.90 6.48 -6.79
C ILE A 212 1.98 7.30 -5.88
N ALA A 213 2.53 8.17 -5.02
CA ALA A 213 1.73 9.03 -4.15
C ALA A 213 0.87 10.01 -4.96
N ASN A 214 1.40 10.57 -6.06
CA ASN A 214 0.69 11.41 -7.01
C ASN A 214 -0.49 10.66 -7.64
N THR A 215 -0.26 9.42 -8.07
CA THR A 215 -1.28 8.55 -8.65
C THR A 215 -2.38 8.18 -7.64
N VAL A 216 -2.00 7.83 -6.40
CA VAL A 216 -2.95 7.56 -5.30
C VAL A 216 -3.81 8.79 -5.03
N TYR A 217 -3.20 9.95 -4.90
CA TYR A 217 -3.91 11.20 -4.66
C TYR A 217 -4.84 11.57 -5.82
N TYR A 218 -4.39 11.42 -7.07
CA TYR A 218 -5.22 11.64 -8.25
C TYR A 218 -6.49 10.80 -8.19
N CYS A 219 -6.39 9.50 -7.95
CA CYS A 219 -7.55 8.62 -7.81
C CYS A 219 -8.48 9.06 -6.66
N ALA A 220 -7.90 9.48 -5.53
CA ALA A 220 -8.65 9.90 -4.35
C ALA A 220 -9.38 11.23 -4.53
N SER A 221 -8.83 12.14 -5.33
CA SER A 221 -9.34 13.51 -5.56
C SER A 221 -10.45 13.61 -6.61
N LEU A 222 -10.75 12.53 -7.32
CA LEU A 222 -11.81 12.50 -8.33
C LEU A 222 -13.20 12.74 -7.72
N PRO A 223 -14.12 13.32 -8.49
CA PRO A 223 -15.51 13.51 -8.07
C PRO A 223 -16.15 12.23 -7.51
N GLU A 224 -17.15 12.37 -6.65
CA GLU A 224 -17.76 11.24 -5.94
C GLU A 224 -18.28 10.14 -6.85
N HIS A 225 -18.87 10.51 -7.98
CA HIS A 225 -19.44 9.57 -8.97
C HIS A 225 -18.38 8.91 -9.87
N VAL A 226 -17.10 9.31 -9.78
CA VAL A 226 -16.02 8.77 -10.62
C VAL A 226 -15.13 7.87 -9.79
N CYS A 227 -14.90 6.64 -10.28
CA CYS A 227 -13.97 5.69 -9.68
C CYS A 227 -13.07 5.10 -10.77
N ILE A 228 -11.76 5.26 -10.59
CA ILE A 228 -10.80 4.45 -11.34
C ILE A 228 -10.70 3.11 -10.64
N ASN A 229 -11.16 2.07 -11.31
CA ASN A 229 -11.24 0.74 -10.71
C ASN A 229 -9.89 0.04 -10.61
N ASP A 230 -9.06 0.21 -11.64
CA ASP A 230 -7.77 -0.47 -11.78
C ASP A 230 -6.84 0.45 -12.56
N LEU A 231 -5.64 0.67 -12.05
CA LEU A 231 -4.63 1.52 -12.68
C LEU A 231 -3.28 0.86 -12.57
N THR A 232 -2.69 0.53 -13.71
CA THR A 232 -1.30 0.07 -13.82
C THR A 232 -0.42 1.24 -14.21
N ILE A 233 0.68 1.43 -13.50
CA ILE A 233 1.69 2.47 -13.76
C ILE A 233 3.07 1.84 -13.77
N THR A 234 3.82 2.09 -14.84
CA THR A 234 5.20 1.62 -15.02
C THR A 234 6.11 2.78 -15.38
N CYS A 235 7.42 2.63 -15.18
CA CYS A 235 8.38 3.53 -15.82
C CYS A 235 8.34 3.34 -17.33
N LEU A 236 8.89 4.30 -18.07
CA LEU A 236 8.86 4.32 -19.54
C LEU A 236 9.50 3.07 -20.15
N GLU A 237 10.58 2.61 -19.55
CA GLU A 237 11.36 1.47 -20.02
C GLU A 237 10.74 0.11 -19.65
N GLN A 238 9.61 0.11 -18.93
CA GLN A 238 8.92 -1.13 -18.51
C GLN A 238 7.57 -1.28 -19.21
N ALA A 239 7.41 -2.29 -20.05
CA ALA A 239 6.14 -2.63 -20.71
C ALA A 239 5.35 -3.74 -19.99
N GLY A 240 5.99 -4.54 -19.14
CA GLY A 240 5.38 -5.63 -18.39
C GLY A 240 6.32 -6.15 -17.30
N THR A 241 6.03 -7.28 -16.66
CA THR A 241 6.90 -7.82 -15.60
C THR A 241 8.26 -8.28 -16.11
N TYR A 242 8.38 -8.63 -17.38
CA TYR A 242 9.60 -9.12 -18.04
C TYR A 242 10.17 -8.17 -19.10
N TYR A 243 9.34 -7.31 -19.65
CA TYR A 243 9.75 -6.47 -20.76
C TYR A 243 10.32 -5.15 -20.25
N PHE A 244 11.63 -5.06 -20.28
CA PHE A 244 12.38 -3.84 -20.00
C PHE A 244 13.29 -3.49 -21.19
N ASN A 245 13.28 -2.23 -21.58
CA ASN A 245 14.29 -1.67 -22.46
C ASN A 245 15.40 -1.11 -21.58
N LYS A 246 16.50 -1.84 -21.45
CA LYS A 246 17.65 -1.47 -20.62
C LYS A 246 18.76 -0.95 -21.49
N GLU A 247 19.35 0.16 -21.11
CA GLU A 247 20.55 0.72 -21.72
C GLU A 247 21.82 0.23 -21.03
#